data_4d32386a4070983845da74388db7515b
#
_entry.id   4d32386a4070983845da74388db7515b
#
_cell.length_a   1.000
_cell.length_b   1.000
_cell.length_c   1.000
_cell.angle_alpha   90.00
_cell.angle_beta   90.00
_cell.angle_gamma   90.00
#
_symmetry.space_group_name_H-M   'P 1'
#
loop_
_entity.id
_entity.type
_entity.pdbx_description
1 polymer ?
#
loop_
_entity_poly.entity_id
_entity_poly.type
_entity_poly.pdbx_seq_one_letter_code
_entity_poly.pdbx_strand_id
1 'polypeptide(L)'
;MENFHEYRSVWEHGELMERLRHIRHVALDMDGTIYMGMSLFPYTQAFLRGLREQGIGYSFLTNNPSKCIDDYLHKLAKLGIEATRDEMYTTALATIDYIKARYPAARRLFLLGTPSMISEFEAAGFESCADSADDVPDVVVAAFDMTLQYDRLCRAAGWVKQGVPY
;
A
#
# COMPACT_ATOMS: atom_id res chain seq x y z
N MET A 1 -18.08 1.05 -31.43
CA MET A 1 -17.18 2.22 -31.57
C MET A 1 -17.75 3.31 -30.68
N GLU A 2 -17.48 3.22 -29.37
CA GLU A 2 -17.97 4.20 -28.39
C GLU A 2 -17.00 5.36 -28.30
N ASN A 3 -17.55 6.50 -28.44
CA ASN A 3 -17.12 7.89 -28.37
C ASN A 3 -15.81 8.21 -27.63
N PHE A 4 -14.68 8.13 -28.33
CA PHE A 4 -13.44 8.80 -27.96
C PHE A 4 -13.54 10.35 -27.98
N HIS A 5 -14.64 10.91 -28.44
CA HIS A 5 -14.86 12.37 -28.50
C HIS A 5 -15.19 13.03 -27.16
N GLU A 6 -15.71 12.27 -26.19
CA GLU A 6 -16.12 12.83 -24.90
C GLU A 6 -14.91 13.14 -23.98
N TYR A 7 -13.79 12.42 -24.15
CA TYR A 7 -12.57 12.69 -23.37
C TYR A 7 -11.78 13.94 -23.79
N ARG A 8 -11.95 14.43 -25.01
CA ARG A 8 -11.32 15.69 -25.45
C ARG A 8 -11.91 16.92 -24.80
N SER A 9 -13.18 16.91 -24.48
CA SER A 9 -13.89 18.06 -23.89
C SER A 9 -13.44 18.37 -22.44
N VAL A 10 -12.92 17.39 -21.70
CA VAL A 10 -12.48 17.58 -20.32
C VAL A 10 -11.17 18.38 -20.26
N TRP A 11 -10.30 18.28 -21.27
CA TRP A 11 -9.02 18.98 -21.32
C TRP A 11 -9.13 20.43 -21.83
N GLU A 12 -10.27 20.80 -22.45
CA GLU A 12 -10.52 22.14 -22.98
C GLU A 12 -11.15 23.09 -21.95
N HIS A 13 -11.51 22.60 -20.76
CA HIS A 13 -12.09 23.43 -19.71
C HIS A 13 -11.01 24.17 -18.97
N GLY A 14 -10.93 25.49 -19.16
CA GLY A 14 -9.97 26.39 -18.48
C GLY A 14 -9.97 26.24 -16.95
N GLU A 15 -11.12 25.90 -16.37
CA GLU A 15 -11.26 25.59 -14.94
C GLU A 15 -10.45 24.37 -14.48
N LEU A 16 -10.41 23.27 -15.26
CA LEU A 16 -9.60 22.09 -14.94
C LEU A 16 -8.10 22.43 -14.98
N MET A 17 -7.67 23.13 -16.04
CA MET A 17 -6.28 23.55 -16.17
C MET A 17 -5.86 24.48 -15.03
N GLU A 18 -6.74 25.38 -14.59
CA GLU A 18 -6.47 26.23 -13.44
C GLU A 18 -6.33 25.41 -12.14
N ARG A 19 -7.22 24.44 -11.90
CA ARG A 19 -7.10 23.54 -10.75
C ARG A 19 -5.82 22.72 -10.79
N LEU A 20 -5.40 22.20 -11.94
CA LEU A 20 -4.16 21.44 -12.10
C LEU A 20 -2.91 22.26 -11.75
N ARG A 21 -2.91 23.57 -12.00
CA ARG A 21 -1.79 24.48 -11.64
C ARG A 21 -1.56 24.58 -10.12
N HIS A 22 -2.55 24.25 -9.32
CA HIS A 22 -2.46 24.31 -7.86
C HIS A 22 -2.03 22.98 -7.22
N ILE A 23 -1.85 21.92 -8.01
CA ILE A 23 -1.35 20.62 -7.50
C ILE A 23 0.07 20.80 -7.01
N ARG A 24 0.34 20.33 -5.81
CA ARG A 24 1.67 20.34 -5.17
C ARG A 24 2.16 18.94 -4.87
N HIS A 25 1.27 17.95 -4.91
CA HIS A 25 1.60 16.55 -4.62
C HIS A 25 0.70 15.61 -5.42
N VAL A 26 1.25 14.49 -5.89
CA VAL A 26 0.53 13.46 -6.65
C VAL A 26 0.67 12.12 -5.95
N ALA A 27 -0.44 11.47 -5.69
CA ALA A 27 -0.49 10.08 -5.23
C ALA A 27 -0.50 9.15 -6.45
N LEU A 28 0.50 8.28 -6.56
CA LEU A 28 0.71 7.41 -7.72
C LEU A 28 0.50 5.95 -7.32
N ASP A 29 -0.47 5.29 -7.91
CA ASP A 29 -0.50 3.85 -7.92
C ASP A 29 0.67 3.28 -8.73
N MET A 30 1.09 2.05 -8.43
CA MET A 30 2.30 1.47 -9.02
C MET A 30 2.02 0.42 -10.08
N ASP A 31 1.47 -0.73 -9.67
CA ASP A 31 1.23 -1.85 -10.59
C ASP A 31 0.10 -1.51 -11.58
N GLY A 32 0.41 -1.48 -12.88
CA GLY A 32 -0.53 -1.08 -13.93
C GLY A 32 -0.56 0.43 -14.21
N THR A 33 0.11 1.26 -13.40
CA THR A 33 0.15 2.71 -13.54
C THR A 33 1.53 3.23 -13.95
N ILE A 34 2.60 2.83 -13.26
CA ILE A 34 3.96 3.26 -13.58
C ILE A 34 4.83 2.11 -14.13
N TYR A 35 4.46 0.88 -13.86
CA TYR A 35 5.09 -0.33 -14.43
C TYR A 35 4.07 -1.48 -14.56
N MET A 36 4.44 -2.50 -15.35
CA MET A 36 3.79 -3.80 -15.37
C MET A 36 4.83 -4.88 -15.12
N GLY A 37 4.69 -5.64 -14.04
CA GLY A 37 5.69 -6.63 -13.62
C GLY A 37 7.05 -6.00 -13.39
N MET A 38 8.03 -6.28 -14.25
CA MET A 38 9.40 -5.73 -14.21
C MET A 38 9.68 -4.79 -15.39
N SER A 39 8.66 -4.23 -16.02
CA SER A 39 8.81 -3.31 -17.16
C SER A 39 8.14 -1.98 -16.86
N LEU A 40 8.89 -0.88 -16.96
CA LEU A 40 8.32 0.47 -16.89
C LEU A 40 7.47 0.76 -18.11
N PHE A 41 6.40 1.54 -17.91
CA PHE A 41 5.73 2.15 -19.04
C PHE A 41 6.63 3.24 -19.66
N PRO A 42 6.56 3.47 -20.98
CA PRO A 42 7.46 4.39 -21.67
C PRO A 42 7.44 5.83 -21.15
N TYR A 43 6.32 6.26 -20.58
CA TYR A 43 6.14 7.61 -20.06
C TYR A 43 6.62 7.79 -18.61
N THR A 44 6.82 6.72 -17.85
CA THR A 44 7.03 6.80 -16.39
C THR A 44 8.22 7.67 -16.01
N GLN A 45 9.38 7.44 -16.60
CA GLN A 45 10.60 8.18 -16.29
C GLN A 45 10.46 9.68 -16.61
N ALA A 46 9.88 9.99 -17.78
CA ALA A 46 9.67 11.38 -18.20
C ALA A 46 8.65 12.10 -17.29
N PHE A 47 7.59 11.38 -16.88
CA PHE A 47 6.57 11.90 -15.98
C PHE A 47 7.14 12.23 -14.60
N LEU A 48 7.84 11.28 -13.95
CA LEU A 48 8.43 11.48 -12.62
C LEU A 48 9.47 12.62 -12.64
N ARG A 49 10.29 12.69 -13.67
CA ARG A 49 11.23 13.80 -13.86
C ARG A 49 10.51 15.14 -14.01
N GLY A 50 9.46 15.19 -14.82
CA GLY A 50 8.66 16.41 -15.00
C GLY A 50 8.02 16.93 -13.71
N LEU A 51 7.54 16.01 -12.84
CA LEU A 51 7.03 16.39 -11.52
C LEU A 51 8.13 17.04 -10.67
N ARG A 52 9.32 16.42 -10.60
CA ARG A 52 10.46 16.97 -9.84
C ARG A 52 10.92 18.33 -10.37
N GLU A 53 11.02 18.49 -11.68
CA GLU A 53 11.40 19.75 -12.33
C GLU A 53 10.42 20.89 -12.03
N GLN A 54 9.14 20.56 -11.83
CA GLN A 54 8.10 21.51 -11.47
C GLN A 54 7.94 21.71 -9.96
N GLY A 55 8.74 21.03 -9.13
CA GLY A 55 8.64 21.09 -7.68
C GLY A 55 7.35 20.44 -7.12
N ILE A 56 6.75 19.53 -7.89
CA ILE A 56 5.58 18.75 -7.46
C ILE A 56 6.05 17.47 -6.80
N GLY A 57 5.73 17.30 -5.51
CA GLY A 57 5.99 16.07 -4.77
C GLY A 57 5.12 14.92 -5.27
N TYR A 58 5.55 13.70 -5.00
CA TYR A 58 4.72 12.52 -5.23
C TYR A 58 4.95 11.45 -4.17
N SER A 59 3.94 10.59 -4.00
CA SER A 59 4.04 9.38 -3.18
C SER A 59 3.57 8.18 -3.99
N PHE A 60 4.25 7.06 -3.81
CA PHE A 60 3.86 5.78 -4.38
C PHE A 60 2.88 5.07 -3.43
N LEU A 61 1.73 4.72 -3.95
CA LEU A 61 0.70 3.98 -3.24
C LEU A 61 0.60 2.56 -3.79
N THR A 62 0.29 1.62 -2.92
CA THR A 62 -0.02 0.26 -3.35
C THR A 62 -1.11 -0.36 -2.49
N ASN A 63 -2.04 -1.04 -3.13
CA ASN A 63 -3.05 -1.86 -2.48
C ASN A 63 -2.64 -3.34 -2.33
N ASN A 64 -1.43 -3.70 -2.74
CA ASN A 64 -0.92 -5.06 -2.58
C ASN A 64 -0.28 -5.24 -1.20
N PRO A 65 -0.87 -6.05 -0.29
CA PRO A 65 -0.41 -6.18 1.08
C PRO A 65 0.68 -7.26 1.26
N SER A 66 1.16 -7.88 0.18
CA SER A 66 2.07 -9.02 0.28
C SER A 66 3.55 -8.67 0.48
N LYS A 67 3.90 -7.37 0.49
CA LYS A 67 5.28 -6.89 0.53
C LYS A 67 5.44 -5.75 1.52
N CYS A 68 6.65 -5.61 2.08
CA CYS A 68 7.03 -4.47 2.89
C CYS A 68 7.56 -3.30 2.02
N ILE A 69 7.78 -2.15 2.63
CA ILE A 69 8.36 -0.98 1.94
C ILE A 69 9.70 -1.31 1.27
N ASP A 70 10.58 -2.02 1.96
CA ASP A 70 11.92 -2.33 1.44
C ASP A 70 11.86 -3.19 0.17
N ASP A 71 10.91 -4.11 0.07
CA ASP A 71 10.67 -4.87 -1.16
C ASP A 71 10.30 -3.97 -2.34
N TYR A 72 9.45 -2.96 -2.08
CA TYR A 72 9.05 -2.01 -3.11
C TYR A 72 10.19 -1.07 -3.51
N LEU A 73 10.93 -0.54 -2.55
CA LEU A 73 12.11 0.29 -2.83
C LEU A 73 13.14 -0.47 -3.67
N HIS A 74 13.36 -1.75 -3.34
CA HIS A 74 14.25 -2.62 -4.11
C HIS A 74 13.75 -2.87 -5.55
N LYS A 75 12.43 -3.07 -5.69
CA LYS A 75 11.80 -3.22 -7.01
C LYS A 75 11.93 -1.94 -7.82
N LEU A 76 11.61 -0.78 -7.24
CA LEU A 76 11.71 0.52 -7.91
C LEU A 76 13.14 0.82 -8.33
N ALA A 77 14.13 0.56 -7.47
CA ALA A 77 15.54 0.72 -7.80
C ALA A 77 15.97 -0.16 -8.99
N LYS A 78 15.53 -1.44 -9.03
CA LYS A 78 15.77 -2.31 -10.19
C LYS A 78 15.14 -1.80 -11.49
N LEU A 79 14.05 -1.06 -11.39
CA LEU A 79 13.38 -0.41 -12.52
C LEU A 79 14.00 0.95 -12.87
N GLY A 80 15.05 1.40 -12.15
CA GLY A 80 15.69 2.68 -12.36
C GLY A 80 14.90 3.88 -11.82
N ILE A 81 14.04 3.65 -10.82
CA ILE A 81 13.34 4.69 -10.08
C ILE A 81 13.95 4.80 -8.70
N GLU A 82 14.52 5.97 -8.39
CA GLU A 82 14.94 6.31 -7.03
C GLU A 82 13.73 6.75 -6.23
N ALA A 83 13.50 6.08 -5.09
CA ALA A 83 12.43 6.38 -4.16
C ALA A 83 12.93 6.24 -2.71
N THR A 84 12.32 6.98 -1.80
CA THR A 84 12.61 6.94 -0.36
C THR A 84 11.44 6.31 0.41
N ARG A 85 11.69 5.92 1.67
CA ARG A 85 10.61 5.39 2.53
C ARG A 85 9.47 6.39 2.70
N ASP A 86 9.77 7.68 2.79
CA ASP A 86 8.79 8.75 3.00
C ASP A 86 7.91 8.98 1.75
N GLU A 87 8.36 8.52 0.58
CA GLU A 87 7.58 8.55 -0.66
C GLU A 87 6.68 7.31 -0.82
N MET A 88 6.77 6.33 0.09
CA MET A 88 5.99 5.08 0.01
C MET A 88 4.83 5.07 0.99
N TYR A 89 3.64 4.70 0.52
CA TYR A 89 2.50 4.44 1.38
C TYR A 89 1.82 3.13 0.98
N THR A 90 2.01 2.11 1.81
CA THR A 90 1.52 0.75 1.59
C THR A 90 0.23 0.48 2.37
N THR A 91 -0.50 -0.56 2.00
CA THR A 91 -1.63 -1.04 2.80
C THR A 91 -1.23 -1.44 4.21
N ALA A 92 -0.01 -1.96 4.40
CA ALA A 92 0.50 -2.27 5.74
C ALA A 92 0.61 -1.01 6.59
N LEU A 93 1.21 0.09 6.07
CA LEU A 93 1.27 1.37 6.77
C LEU A 93 -0.12 1.93 7.09
N ALA A 94 -1.02 1.94 6.10
CA ALA A 94 -2.39 2.41 6.31
C ALA A 94 -3.11 1.62 7.42
N THR A 95 -2.89 0.30 7.47
CA THR A 95 -3.46 -0.56 8.51
C THR A 95 -2.82 -0.30 9.87
N ILE A 96 -1.49 -0.12 9.92
CA ILE A 96 -0.75 0.24 11.13
C ILE A 96 -1.27 1.57 11.70
N ASP A 97 -1.42 2.60 10.86
CA ASP A 97 -1.95 3.91 11.26
C ASP A 97 -3.39 3.79 11.78
N TYR A 98 -4.21 3.01 11.09
CA TYR A 98 -5.59 2.75 11.52
C TYR A 98 -5.65 2.05 12.89
N ILE A 99 -4.83 1.00 13.11
CA ILE A 99 -4.80 0.28 14.39
C ILE A 99 -4.32 1.20 15.50
N LYS A 100 -3.25 1.97 15.29
CA LYS A 100 -2.74 2.93 16.29
C LYS A 100 -3.79 4.00 16.66
N ALA A 101 -4.55 4.47 15.69
CA ALA A 101 -5.59 5.47 15.91
C ALA A 101 -6.85 4.88 16.57
N ARG A 102 -7.29 3.71 16.14
CA ARG A 102 -8.57 3.12 16.54
C ARG A 102 -8.46 2.25 17.80
N TYR A 103 -7.32 1.58 17.97
CA TYR A 103 -7.02 0.65 19.05
C TYR A 103 -5.67 1.01 19.72
N PRO A 104 -5.54 2.18 20.37
CA PRO A 104 -4.25 2.69 20.86
C PRO A 104 -3.60 1.81 21.95
N ALA A 105 -4.38 0.94 22.58
CA ALA A 105 -3.89 -0.02 23.57
C ALA A 105 -3.42 -1.34 22.94
N ALA A 106 -3.74 -1.60 21.65
CA ALA A 106 -3.36 -2.84 20.99
C ALA A 106 -1.83 -2.95 20.86
N ARG A 107 -1.31 -4.13 21.16
CA ARG A 107 0.12 -4.46 21.06
C ARG A 107 0.33 -5.77 20.33
N ARG A 108 -0.57 -6.72 20.50
CA ARG A 108 -0.44 -8.09 20.03
C ARG A 108 -1.40 -8.34 18.89
N LEU A 109 -0.87 -8.72 17.73
CA LEU A 109 -1.66 -8.90 16.52
C LEU A 109 -1.56 -10.35 16.03
N PHE A 110 -2.69 -10.93 15.62
CA PHE A 110 -2.66 -12.11 14.79
C PHE A 110 -2.60 -11.70 13.33
N LEU A 111 -1.44 -11.89 12.71
CA LEU A 111 -1.14 -11.42 11.35
C LEU A 111 -1.26 -12.58 10.36
N LEU A 112 -2.36 -12.63 9.62
CA LEU A 112 -2.55 -13.55 8.50
C LEU A 112 -2.07 -12.89 7.21
N GLY A 113 -0.80 -13.08 6.89
CA GLY A 113 -0.12 -12.44 5.76
C GLY A 113 1.26 -13.02 5.53
N THR A 114 1.95 -12.50 4.53
CA THR A 114 3.31 -12.94 4.19
C THR A 114 4.33 -12.54 5.27
N PRO A 115 5.46 -13.25 5.39
CA PRO A 115 6.55 -12.87 6.30
C PRO A 115 7.02 -11.42 6.09
N SER A 116 7.06 -10.96 4.85
CA SER A 116 7.43 -9.58 4.49
C SER A 116 6.44 -8.55 5.07
N MET A 117 5.13 -8.81 4.97
CA MET A 117 4.12 -7.96 5.61
C MET A 117 4.27 -7.98 7.13
N ILE A 118 4.43 -9.16 7.74
CA ILE A 118 4.58 -9.31 9.19
C ILE A 118 5.73 -8.47 9.71
N SER A 119 6.87 -8.47 9.04
CA SER A 119 8.04 -7.67 9.45
C SER A 119 7.76 -6.15 9.49
N GLU A 120 6.85 -5.64 8.66
CA GLU A 120 6.46 -4.23 8.66
C GLU A 120 5.69 -3.87 9.94
N PHE A 121 4.79 -4.74 10.41
CA PHE A 121 4.06 -4.54 11.67
C PHE A 121 4.97 -4.66 12.88
N GLU A 122 5.91 -5.60 12.87
CA GLU A 122 6.90 -5.76 13.94
C GLU A 122 7.83 -4.53 14.02
N ALA A 123 8.28 -4.01 12.88
CA ALA A 123 9.06 -2.77 12.80
C ALA A 123 8.28 -1.55 13.32
N ALA A 124 6.94 -1.57 13.23
CA ALA A 124 6.06 -0.53 13.77
C ALA A 124 5.80 -0.68 15.29
N GLY A 125 6.36 -1.71 15.94
CA GLY A 125 6.31 -1.97 17.38
C GLY A 125 5.16 -2.86 17.84
N PHE A 126 4.50 -3.59 16.92
CA PHE A 126 3.54 -4.63 17.27
C PHE A 126 4.23 -5.98 17.49
N GLU A 127 3.62 -6.82 18.32
CA GLU A 127 4.04 -8.19 18.56
C GLU A 127 3.15 -9.14 17.78
N SER A 128 3.73 -10.06 17.00
CA SER A 128 3.00 -11.14 16.34
C SER A 128 2.61 -12.20 17.35
N CYS A 129 1.32 -12.54 17.41
CA CYS A 129 0.85 -13.67 18.20
C CYS A 129 1.33 -15.00 17.61
N ALA A 130 1.61 -15.96 18.50
CA ALA A 130 1.89 -17.32 18.11
C ALA A 130 0.67 -17.96 17.42
N ASP A 131 0.93 -18.96 16.61
CA ASP A 131 -0.14 -19.76 16.00
C ASP A 131 -0.69 -20.78 17.01
N SER A 132 -1.31 -20.28 18.09
CA SER A 132 -1.89 -21.02 19.18
C SER A 132 -3.29 -20.50 19.53
N ALA A 133 -4.18 -21.39 19.94
CA ALA A 133 -5.52 -21.01 20.40
C ALA A 133 -5.51 -20.28 21.77
N ASP A 134 -4.41 -20.40 22.52
CA ASP A 134 -4.26 -19.81 23.85
C ASP A 134 -3.64 -18.40 23.78
N ASP A 135 -3.12 -17.98 22.62
CA ASP A 135 -2.44 -16.71 22.42
C ASP A 135 -3.38 -15.69 21.80
N VAL A 136 -4.25 -15.10 22.65
CA VAL A 136 -5.33 -14.19 22.24
C VAL A 136 -4.76 -12.85 21.72
N PRO A 137 -5.06 -12.46 20.46
CA PRO A 137 -4.63 -11.18 19.91
C PRO A 137 -5.55 -10.03 20.35
N ASP A 138 -5.02 -8.80 20.32
CA ASP A 138 -5.81 -7.59 20.46
C ASP A 138 -6.59 -7.28 19.18
N VAL A 139 -5.99 -7.57 18.01
CA VAL A 139 -6.57 -7.36 16.66
C VAL A 139 -6.11 -8.49 15.73
N VAL A 140 -6.99 -8.92 14.84
CA VAL A 140 -6.66 -9.79 13.71
C VAL A 140 -6.44 -8.94 12.47
N VAL A 141 -5.34 -9.14 11.75
CA VAL A 141 -5.10 -8.54 10.44
C VAL A 141 -5.07 -9.62 9.39
N ALA A 142 -6.01 -9.58 8.46
CA ALA A 142 -6.07 -10.51 7.33
C ALA A 142 -5.68 -9.80 6.04
N ALA A 143 -4.65 -10.31 5.38
CA ALA A 143 -4.12 -9.79 4.14
C ALA A 143 -4.01 -10.88 3.06
N PHE A 144 -3.59 -10.50 1.86
CA PHE A 144 -3.26 -11.47 0.81
C PHE A 144 -1.99 -12.22 1.18
N ASP A 145 -2.12 -13.52 1.43
CA ASP A 145 -1.03 -14.38 1.87
C ASP A 145 -0.84 -15.54 0.88
N MET A 146 0.24 -15.49 0.10
CA MET A 146 0.62 -16.57 -0.82
C MET A 146 1.18 -17.79 -0.09
N THR A 147 1.43 -17.68 1.20
CA THR A 147 1.93 -18.76 2.07
C THR A 147 0.84 -19.26 3.02
N LEU A 148 -0.42 -18.94 2.74
CA LEU A 148 -1.57 -19.25 3.57
C LEU A 148 -1.67 -20.74 3.90
N GLN A 149 -1.75 -21.02 5.20
CA GLN A 149 -2.07 -22.33 5.74
C GLN A 149 -3.51 -22.35 6.25
N TYR A 150 -4.23 -23.42 5.98
CA TYR A 150 -5.66 -23.53 6.30
C TYR A 150 -5.95 -23.42 7.80
N ASP A 151 -5.11 -23.98 8.65
CA ASP A 151 -5.23 -23.91 10.11
C ASP A 151 -5.08 -22.46 10.62
N ARG A 152 -4.18 -21.66 10.05
CA ARG A 152 -4.04 -20.24 10.37
C ARG A 152 -5.29 -19.45 9.97
N LEU A 153 -5.88 -19.76 8.82
CA LEU A 153 -7.15 -19.15 8.40
C LEU A 153 -8.28 -19.49 9.38
N CYS A 154 -8.39 -20.77 9.79
CA CYS A 154 -9.38 -21.19 10.77
C CYS A 154 -9.19 -20.48 12.12
N ARG A 155 -7.95 -20.27 12.54
CA ARG A 155 -7.63 -19.56 13.78
C ARG A 155 -8.03 -18.09 13.70
N ALA A 156 -7.66 -17.39 12.62
CA ALA A 156 -8.10 -16.00 12.40
C ALA A 156 -9.63 -15.90 12.46
N ALA A 157 -10.33 -16.77 11.73
CA ALA A 157 -11.80 -16.80 11.74
C ALA A 157 -12.36 -17.10 13.14
N GLY A 158 -11.69 -17.97 13.91
CA GLY A 158 -12.04 -18.29 15.29
C GLY A 158 -11.97 -17.05 16.20
N TRP A 159 -10.90 -16.26 16.12
CA TRP A 159 -10.75 -15.04 16.90
C TRP A 159 -11.80 -14.00 16.54
N VAL A 160 -12.02 -13.77 15.24
CA VAL A 160 -13.06 -12.84 14.75
C VAL A 160 -14.45 -13.28 15.25
N LYS A 161 -14.76 -14.59 15.22
CA LYS A 161 -16.03 -15.13 15.75
C LYS A 161 -16.18 -14.90 17.26
N GLN A 162 -15.09 -14.85 18.00
CA GLN A 162 -15.07 -14.56 19.44
C GLN A 162 -15.18 -13.08 19.76
N GLY A 163 -15.24 -12.20 18.74
CA GLY A 163 -15.40 -10.76 18.89
C GLY A 163 -14.09 -9.97 18.90
N VAL A 164 -12.95 -10.60 18.58
CA VAL A 164 -11.70 -9.86 18.39
C VAL A 164 -11.84 -8.96 17.17
N PRO A 165 -11.49 -7.68 17.26
CA PRO A 165 -11.51 -6.75 16.12
C PRO A 165 -10.65 -7.24 14.96
N TYR A 166 -11.06 -6.89 13.71
CA TYR A 166 -10.30 -7.23 12.50
C TYR A 166 -10.41 -6.13 11.45
#